data_1505ad90d7ccdc2ec6f63bcdd9df5100
#
_entry.id   1505ad90d7ccdc2ec6f63bcdd9df5100
#
_cell.length_a   1.000
_cell.length_b   1.000
_cell.length_c   1.000
_cell.angle_alpha   90.00
_cell.angle_beta   90.00
_cell.angle_gamma   90.00
#
_symmetry.space_group_name_H-M   'P 1'
#
loop_
_entity.id
_entity.type
_entity.pdbx_description
1 polymer ?
#
loop_
_entity_poly.entity_id
_entity_poly.type
_entity_poly.pdbx_seq_one_letter_code
_entity_poly.pdbx_strand_id
1 'polypeptide(L)'
;MANDILLLRKAAGLLKLLSGGDQPVDLDMVLTEMWAVAQEEMNFLKEAGNLLEFEDLNHEIAYIAAPKLEKKLSTGKILVMEYIEGIPIDQIQTLEAMGYDMTEIGEKLADNYCKQIFDDAFFHADPHPGNIWIRDGKIVWLDFGMMGRLTARD
;
A
#
# COMPACT_ATOMS: atom_id res chain seq x y z
N MET A 1 -20.77 0.63 1.63
CA MET A 1 -19.98 -0.53 2.08
C MET A 1 -20.68 -1.37 3.15
N ALA A 2 -21.02 -0.91 4.39
CA ALA A 2 -21.72 -1.78 5.38
C ALA A 2 -23.06 -2.35 4.85
N ASN A 3 -23.85 -1.54 4.13
CA ASN A 3 -25.10 -1.99 3.49
C ASN A 3 -24.87 -2.98 2.34
N ASP A 4 -23.77 -2.91 1.64
CA ASP A 4 -23.47 -3.77 0.49
C ASP A 4 -23.11 -5.18 0.96
N ILE A 5 -22.39 -5.29 2.07
CA ILE A 5 -22.07 -6.58 2.69
C ILE A 5 -23.31 -7.23 3.32
N LEU A 6 -24.20 -6.43 3.90
CA LEU A 6 -25.48 -6.93 4.37
C LEU A 6 -26.33 -7.50 3.22
N LEU A 7 -26.29 -6.86 2.05
CA LEU A 7 -26.91 -7.33 0.81
C LEU A 7 -26.28 -8.63 0.31
N LEU A 8 -24.95 -8.70 0.29
CA LEU A 8 -24.20 -9.90 -0.10
C LEU A 8 -24.48 -11.09 0.84
N ARG A 9 -24.54 -10.86 2.16
CA ARG A 9 -24.93 -11.90 3.13
C ARG A 9 -26.36 -12.40 2.91
N LYS A 10 -27.31 -11.51 2.63
CA LYS A 10 -28.68 -11.91 2.29
C LYS A 10 -28.74 -12.72 1.00
N ALA A 11 -27.99 -12.32 -0.03
CA ALA A 11 -27.91 -13.05 -1.29
C ALA A 11 -27.25 -14.43 -1.11
N ALA A 12 -26.17 -14.53 -0.33
CA ALA A 12 -25.50 -15.79 0.01
C ALA A 12 -26.44 -16.74 0.76
N GLY A 13 -27.21 -16.21 1.72
CA GLY A 13 -28.22 -16.99 2.46
C GLY A 13 -29.33 -17.52 1.56
N LEU A 14 -29.77 -16.72 0.56
CA LEU A 14 -30.78 -17.15 -0.43
C LEU A 14 -30.24 -18.24 -1.36
N LEU A 15 -28.99 -18.10 -1.81
CA LEU A 15 -28.28 -19.09 -2.64
C LEU A 15 -28.11 -20.42 -1.88
N LYS A 16 -27.74 -20.37 -0.59
CA LYS A 16 -27.62 -21.56 0.27
C LYS A 16 -28.96 -22.30 0.43
N LEU A 17 -30.07 -21.56 0.48
CA LEU A 17 -31.41 -22.12 0.56
C LEU A 17 -31.83 -22.79 -0.75
N LEU A 18 -31.42 -22.25 -1.90
CA LEU A 18 -31.75 -22.73 -3.24
C LEU A 18 -30.86 -23.90 -3.70
N SER A 19 -29.63 -23.99 -3.21
CA SER A 19 -28.64 -25.01 -3.62
C SER A 19 -28.64 -26.29 -2.76
N GLY A 20 -29.57 -26.45 -1.82
CA GLY A 20 -29.72 -27.69 -1.06
C GLY A 20 -28.61 -27.99 -0.05
N GLY A 21 -27.78 -27.02 0.31
CA GLY A 21 -26.84 -27.13 1.42
C GLY A 21 -25.46 -27.73 1.13
N ASP A 22 -25.20 -28.18 -0.09
CA ASP A 22 -23.93 -28.84 -0.49
C ASP A 22 -23.02 -27.82 -1.21
N GLN A 23 -22.48 -26.84 -0.48
CA GLN A 23 -21.47 -25.92 -1.01
C GLN A 23 -20.10 -26.20 -0.38
N PRO A 24 -19.03 -26.39 -1.19
CA PRO A 24 -17.69 -26.68 -0.69
C PRO A 24 -17.00 -25.49 -0.01
N VAL A 25 -17.60 -24.28 -0.05
CA VAL A 25 -17.08 -23.07 0.56
C VAL A 25 -18.15 -22.39 1.39
N ASP A 26 -17.85 -22.11 2.65
CA ASP A 26 -18.72 -21.31 3.52
C ASP A 26 -18.62 -19.82 3.14
N LEU A 27 -19.59 -19.36 2.32
CA LEU A 27 -19.66 -17.97 1.83
C LEU A 27 -19.79 -16.97 2.99
N ASP A 28 -20.39 -17.32 4.12
CA ASP A 28 -20.48 -16.45 5.29
C ASP A 28 -19.12 -16.24 5.94
N MET A 29 -18.28 -17.28 5.98
CA MET A 29 -16.90 -17.20 6.46
C MET A 29 -16.06 -16.29 5.56
N VAL A 30 -16.12 -16.49 4.24
CA VAL A 30 -15.42 -15.66 3.25
C VAL A 30 -15.84 -14.18 3.34
N LEU A 31 -17.15 -13.92 3.42
CA LEU A 31 -17.66 -12.54 3.55
C LEU A 31 -17.26 -11.90 4.88
N THR A 32 -17.13 -12.70 5.95
CA THR A 32 -16.69 -12.21 7.26
C THR A 32 -15.21 -11.86 7.24
N GLU A 33 -14.37 -12.70 6.65
CA GLU A 33 -12.94 -12.43 6.47
C GLU A 33 -12.69 -11.22 5.56
N MET A 34 -13.38 -11.15 4.42
CA MET A 34 -13.32 -9.98 3.53
C MET A 34 -13.71 -8.68 4.25
N TRP A 35 -14.73 -8.74 5.13
CA TRP A 35 -15.13 -7.58 5.90
C TRP A 35 -14.09 -7.16 6.94
N ALA A 36 -13.48 -8.13 7.63
CA ALA A 36 -12.42 -7.87 8.60
C ALA A 36 -11.21 -7.19 7.90
N VAL A 37 -10.76 -7.75 6.77
CA VAL A 37 -9.69 -7.16 5.95
C VAL A 37 -10.07 -5.74 5.49
N ALA A 38 -11.27 -5.55 4.94
CA ALA A 38 -11.72 -4.23 4.49
C ALA A 38 -11.81 -3.19 5.64
N GLN A 39 -12.12 -3.62 6.87
CA GLN A 39 -12.11 -2.73 8.04
C GLN A 39 -10.68 -2.37 8.48
N GLU A 40 -9.75 -3.29 8.38
CA GLU A 40 -8.33 -3.00 8.66
C GLU A 40 -7.74 -2.05 7.62
N GLU A 41 -8.04 -2.24 6.34
CA GLU A 41 -7.61 -1.37 5.25
C GLU A 41 -8.22 0.05 5.31
N MET A 42 -9.40 0.19 5.91
CA MET A 42 -10.02 1.51 6.13
C MET A 42 -9.47 2.25 7.35
N ASN A 43 -8.45 1.74 8.02
CA ASN A 43 -7.85 2.42 9.17
C ASN A 43 -6.63 3.25 8.75
N PHE A 44 -6.87 4.48 8.31
CA PHE A 44 -5.82 5.41 7.91
C PHE A 44 -4.80 5.76 9.00
N LEU A 45 -5.07 5.47 10.27
CA LEU A 45 -4.05 5.61 11.32
C LEU A 45 -2.96 4.54 11.21
N LYS A 46 -3.29 3.35 10.69
CA LYS A 46 -2.30 2.30 10.40
C LYS A 46 -1.39 2.76 9.25
N GLU A 47 -1.98 3.24 8.17
CA GLU A 47 -1.23 3.78 7.03
C GLU A 47 -0.36 4.98 7.43
N ALA A 48 -0.88 5.91 8.23
CA ALA A 48 -0.12 7.01 8.80
C ALA A 48 1.07 6.51 9.66
N GLY A 49 0.88 5.45 10.43
CA GLY A 49 1.95 4.81 11.21
C GLY A 49 3.02 4.20 10.32
N ASN A 50 2.63 3.47 9.29
CA ASN A 50 3.52 2.86 8.30
C ASN A 50 4.36 3.92 7.56
N LEU A 51 3.72 4.99 7.11
CA LEU A 51 4.40 6.10 6.44
C LEU A 51 5.49 6.73 7.33
N LEU A 52 5.20 6.96 8.60
CA LEU A 52 6.18 7.52 9.53
C LEU A 52 7.35 6.57 9.82
N GLU A 53 7.07 5.29 9.95
CA GLU A 53 8.10 4.27 10.13
C GLU A 53 8.97 4.15 8.89
N PHE A 54 8.37 4.16 7.70
CA PHE A 54 9.12 4.18 6.44
C PHE A 54 10.02 5.42 6.34
N GLU A 55 9.51 6.60 6.67
CA GLU A 55 10.29 7.84 6.69
C GLU A 55 11.47 7.75 7.66
N ASP A 56 11.24 7.21 8.87
CA ASP A 56 12.30 7.04 9.87
C ASP A 56 13.38 6.06 9.41
N LEU A 57 13.02 4.93 8.82
CA LEU A 57 13.96 3.92 8.32
C LEU A 57 14.76 4.38 7.09
N ASN A 58 14.25 5.34 6.32
CA ASN A 58 14.87 5.81 5.08
C ASN A 58 15.40 7.25 5.15
N HIS A 59 15.35 7.92 6.29
CA HIS A 59 15.71 9.35 6.42
C HIS A 59 17.16 9.68 6.03
N GLU A 60 18.09 8.73 6.15
CA GLU A 60 19.49 8.89 5.76
C GLU A 60 19.74 8.65 4.25
N ILE A 61 18.76 8.11 3.51
CA ILE A 61 18.90 7.79 2.10
C ILE A 61 18.48 8.99 1.26
N ALA A 62 19.46 9.74 0.75
CA ALA A 62 19.22 11.02 0.08
C ALA A 62 18.29 10.94 -1.14
N TYR A 63 18.26 9.79 -1.81
CA TYR A 63 17.46 9.58 -3.03
C TYR A 63 16.10 8.91 -2.80
N ILE A 64 15.71 8.68 -1.54
CA ILE A 64 14.40 8.15 -1.18
C ILE A 64 13.58 9.23 -0.47
N ALA A 65 12.28 9.23 -0.71
CA ALA A 65 11.35 10.11 -0.03
C ALA A 65 9.97 9.45 0.14
N ALA A 66 9.17 10.00 1.03
CA ALA A 66 7.76 9.74 1.20
C ALA A 66 7.02 11.07 1.39
N PRO A 67 5.68 11.13 1.18
CA PRO A 67 4.90 12.33 1.44
C PRO A 67 4.94 12.71 2.94
N LYS A 68 5.01 13.98 3.25
CA LYS A 68 4.91 14.44 4.64
C LYS A 68 3.50 14.25 5.17
N LEU A 69 3.41 13.63 6.34
CA LEU A 69 2.13 13.40 7.02
C LEU A 69 1.68 14.65 7.79
N GLU A 70 0.45 15.10 7.55
CA GLU A 70 -0.22 16.12 8.37
C GLU A 70 -0.98 15.45 9.53
N LYS A 71 -0.24 15.07 10.57
CA LYS A 71 -0.77 14.32 11.74
C LYS A 71 -1.99 14.97 12.37
N LYS A 72 -2.01 16.32 12.47
CA LYS A 72 -3.10 17.07 13.13
C LYS A 72 -4.42 17.00 12.37
N LEU A 73 -4.36 16.73 11.07
CA LEU A 73 -5.53 16.68 10.19
C LEU A 73 -5.95 15.25 9.86
N SER A 74 -5.08 14.28 10.16
CA SER A 74 -5.34 12.87 9.90
C SER A 74 -6.13 12.21 11.03
N THR A 75 -7.02 11.30 10.66
CA THR A 75 -7.90 10.53 11.56
C THR A 75 -7.98 9.08 11.07
N GLY A 76 -8.65 8.19 11.80
CA GLY A 76 -8.89 6.82 11.31
C GLY A 76 -9.73 6.74 10.02
N LYS A 77 -10.31 7.84 9.55
CA LYS A 77 -11.16 7.88 8.34
C LYS A 77 -10.64 8.83 7.26
N ILE A 78 -9.63 9.62 7.56
CA ILE A 78 -9.05 10.62 6.66
C ILE A 78 -7.55 10.62 6.88
N LEU A 79 -6.78 10.40 5.82
CA LEU A 79 -5.35 10.60 5.78
C LEU A 79 -5.04 11.89 5.04
N VAL A 80 -4.33 12.80 5.66
CA VAL A 80 -3.90 14.07 5.07
C VAL A 80 -2.39 14.07 4.98
N MET A 81 -1.88 14.19 3.76
CA MET A 81 -0.45 14.19 3.49
C MET A 81 -0.10 15.18 2.38
N GLU A 82 1.19 15.41 2.20
CA GLU A 82 1.73 16.23 1.12
C GLU A 82 1.24 15.74 -0.25
N TYR A 83 0.82 16.66 -1.10
CA TYR A 83 0.58 16.35 -2.50
C TYR A 83 1.91 16.27 -3.26
N ILE A 84 2.16 15.14 -3.90
CA ILE A 84 3.41 14.90 -4.64
C ILE A 84 3.22 15.30 -6.09
N GLU A 85 3.89 16.38 -6.49
CA GLU A 85 4.06 16.74 -7.90
C GLU A 85 5.29 16.00 -8.45
N GLY A 86 5.07 14.88 -9.12
CA GLY A 86 6.12 14.02 -9.65
C GLY A 86 5.66 13.29 -10.91
N ILE A 87 6.49 12.39 -11.40
CA ILE A 87 6.23 11.57 -12.59
C ILE A 87 6.22 10.11 -12.17
N PRO A 88 5.16 9.35 -12.46
CA PRO A 88 5.13 7.91 -12.24
C PRO A 88 6.32 7.23 -12.91
N ILE A 89 6.91 6.23 -12.25
CA ILE A 89 8.15 5.58 -12.72
C ILE A 89 7.99 4.85 -14.07
N ASP A 90 6.76 4.47 -14.43
CA ASP A 90 6.45 3.83 -15.71
C ASP A 90 6.36 4.79 -16.89
N GLN A 91 6.36 6.11 -16.64
CA GLN A 91 6.45 7.12 -17.70
C GLN A 91 7.89 7.32 -18.20
N ILE A 92 8.52 6.24 -18.64
CA ILE A 92 9.94 6.16 -19.00
C ILE A 92 10.33 7.27 -20.00
N GLN A 93 9.56 7.44 -21.09
CA GLN A 93 9.86 8.44 -22.12
C GLN A 93 9.85 9.87 -21.58
N THR A 94 8.95 10.17 -20.64
CA THR A 94 8.88 11.49 -20.00
C THR A 94 10.09 11.71 -19.09
N LEU A 95 10.46 10.71 -18.30
CA LEU A 95 11.61 10.76 -17.42
C LEU A 95 12.93 10.92 -18.20
N GLU A 96 13.14 10.14 -19.27
CA GLU A 96 14.30 10.25 -20.14
C GLU A 96 14.38 11.63 -20.83
N ALA A 97 13.24 12.17 -21.31
CA ALA A 97 13.18 13.50 -21.90
C ALA A 97 13.54 14.61 -20.90
N MET A 98 13.35 14.39 -19.61
CA MET A 98 13.77 15.28 -18.52
C MET A 98 15.22 15.06 -18.07
N GLY A 99 15.93 14.10 -18.69
CA GLY A 99 17.34 13.83 -18.42
C GLY A 99 17.61 12.82 -17.30
N TYR A 100 16.60 12.07 -16.88
CA TYR A 100 16.80 10.99 -15.91
C TYR A 100 17.39 9.74 -16.56
N ASP A 101 18.34 9.10 -15.89
CA ASP A 101 18.87 7.79 -16.27
C ASP A 101 18.03 6.70 -15.64
N MET A 102 17.30 5.95 -16.46
CA MET A 102 16.41 4.87 -15.99
C MET A 102 17.19 3.68 -15.43
N THR A 103 18.45 3.48 -15.83
CA THR A 103 19.32 2.45 -15.24
C THR A 103 19.67 2.84 -13.80
N GLU A 104 20.09 4.08 -13.58
CA GLU A 104 20.40 4.60 -12.24
C GLU A 104 19.17 4.54 -11.31
N ILE A 105 17.99 4.93 -11.83
CA ILE A 105 16.74 4.85 -11.07
C ILE A 105 16.43 3.39 -10.70
N GLY A 106 16.59 2.45 -11.64
CA GLY A 106 16.34 1.03 -11.41
C GLY A 106 17.27 0.43 -10.36
N GLU A 107 18.56 0.75 -10.41
CA GLU A 107 19.56 0.32 -9.42
C GLU A 107 19.20 0.85 -8.02
N LYS A 108 18.96 2.16 -7.90
CA LYS A 108 18.57 2.80 -6.62
C LYS A 108 17.28 2.24 -6.06
N LEU A 109 16.30 1.95 -6.90
CA LEU A 109 15.04 1.35 -6.49
C LEU A 109 15.27 -0.07 -5.96
N ALA A 110 16.06 -0.89 -6.68
CA ALA A 110 16.38 -2.24 -6.26
C ALA A 110 17.16 -2.26 -4.95
N ASP A 111 18.16 -1.41 -4.79
CA ASP A 111 18.94 -1.27 -3.56
C ASP A 111 18.06 -0.90 -2.37
N ASN A 112 17.19 0.10 -2.54
CA ASN A 112 16.27 0.50 -1.46
C ASN A 112 15.27 -0.62 -1.14
N TYR A 113 14.75 -1.31 -2.14
CA TYR A 113 13.78 -2.39 -1.89
C TYR A 113 14.43 -3.59 -1.20
N CYS A 114 15.66 -3.94 -1.58
CA CYS A 114 16.46 -4.94 -0.87
C CYS A 114 16.71 -4.54 0.59
N LYS A 115 17.06 -3.28 0.85
CA LYS A 115 17.21 -2.77 2.22
C LYS A 115 15.92 -2.92 3.02
N GLN A 116 14.78 -2.52 2.47
CA GLN A 116 13.47 -2.65 3.14
C GLN A 116 13.20 -4.10 3.58
N ILE A 117 13.54 -5.09 2.71
CA ILE A 117 13.29 -6.51 2.98
C ILE A 117 14.32 -7.09 3.95
N PHE A 118 15.62 -6.92 3.67
CA PHE A 118 16.69 -7.66 4.34
C PHE A 118 17.26 -6.96 5.56
N ASP A 119 17.28 -5.62 5.57
CA ASP A 119 17.85 -4.85 6.67
C ASP A 119 16.75 -4.37 7.65
N ASP A 120 15.67 -3.81 7.12
CA ASP A 120 14.60 -3.22 7.92
C ASP A 120 13.54 -4.27 8.33
N ALA A 121 13.43 -5.38 7.60
CA ALA A 121 12.35 -6.36 7.74
C ALA A 121 10.94 -5.71 7.68
N PHE A 122 10.87 -4.54 7.05
CA PHE A 122 9.67 -3.72 6.86
C PHE A 122 9.68 -3.17 5.43
N PHE A 123 8.77 -3.64 4.59
CA PHE A 123 8.81 -3.38 3.15
C PHE A 123 7.44 -3.06 2.58
N HIS A 124 7.44 -2.30 1.50
CA HIS A 124 6.24 -2.01 0.72
C HIS A 124 5.75 -3.28 0.02
N ALA A 125 4.56 -3.76 0.38
CA ALA A 125 4.05 -5.05 -0.12
C ALA A 125 3.31 -4.95 -1.46
N ASP A 126 3.08 -3.73 -1.97
CA ASP A 126 2.46 -3.48 -3.28
C ASP A 126 3.27 -2.47 -4.12
N PRO A 127 4.51 -2.83 -4.55
CA PRO A 127 5.43 -1.94 -5.25
C PRO A 127 5.09 -1.78 -6.74
N HIS A 128 3.82 -1.55 -7.07
CA HIS A 128 3.47 -1.30 -8.48
C HIS A 128 3.83 0.14 -8.89
N PRO A 129 4.00 0.42 -10.21
CA PRO A 129 4.47 1.71 -10.70
C PRO A 129 3.64 2.92 -10.27
N GLY A 130 2.35 2.73 -9.99
CA GLY A 130 1.48 3.80 -9.49
C GLY A 130 1.87 4.31 -8.10
N ASN A 131 2.57 3.49 -7.30
CA ASN A 131 3.03 3.82 -5.96
C ASN A 131 4.49 4.29 -5.91
N ILE A 132 5.15 4.43 -7.07
CA ILE A 132 6.56 4.85 -7.18
C ILE A 132 6.67 6.00 -8.16
N TRP A 133 7.00 7.17 -7.64
CA TRP A 133 7.09 8.39 -8.43
C TRP A 133 8.49 8.98 -8.36
N ILE A 134 8.87 9.76 -9.39
CA ILE A 134 10.15 10.49 -9.43
C ILE A 134 9.87 11.97 -9.28
N ARG A 135 10.53 12.61 -8.29
CA ARG A 135 10.45 14.03 -8.01
C ARG A 135 11.81 14.57 -7.56
N ASP A 136 12.33 15.58 -8.23
CA ASP A 136 13.59 16.27 -7.88
C ASP A 136 14.77 15.31 -7.67
N GLY A 137 14.89 14.30 -8.55
CA GLY A 137 15.95 13.29 -8.47
C GLY A 137 15.76 12.23 -7.37
N LYS A 138 14.60 12.20 -6.73
CA LYS A 138 14.27 11.23 -5.68
C LYS A 138 13.19 10.27 -6.13
N ILE A 139 13.29 9.04 -5.66
CA ILE A 139 12.25 8.03 -5.72
C ILE A 139 11.31 8.29 -4.54
N VAL A 140 10.05 8.59 -4.82
CA VAL A 140 9.02 8.85 -3.82
C VAL A 140 8.08 7.67 -3.75
N TRP A 141 8.04 7.00 -2.61
CA TRP A 141 7.09 5.94 -2.34
C TRP A 141 5.76 6.52 -1.86
N LEU A 142 4.67 5.97 -2.39
CA LEU A 142 3.28 6.36 -2.08
C LEU A 142 2.50 5.15 -1.59
N ASP A 143 1.35 5.40 -0.96
CA ASP A 143 0.39 4.38 -0.51
C ASP A 143 1.01 3.35 0.46
N PHE A 144 1.04 3.71 1.74
CA PHE A 144 1.58 2.86 2.81
C PHE A 144 0.52 1.98 3.49
N GLY A 145 -0.64 1.80 2.85
CA GLY A 145 -1.73 0.94 3.34
C GLY A 145 -1.32 -0.52 3.45
N MET A 146 -0.50 -0.99 2.50
CA MET A 146 -0.05 -2.38 2.43
C MET A 146 1.47 -2.48 2.65
N MET A 147 1.87 -2.69 3.91
CA MET A 147 3.27 -2.93 4.29
C MET A 147 3.46 -4.34 4.83
N GLY A 148 4.52 -5.00 4.38
CA GLY A 148 4.94 -6.31 4.87
C GLY A 148 5.95 -6.20 6.01
N ARG A 149 5.97 -7.20 6.91
CA ARG A 149 6.96 -7.37 7.96
C ARG A 149 7.48 -8.78 7.98
N LEU A 150 8.79 -8.95 8.00
CA LEU A 150 9.42 -10.25 8.23
C LEU A 150 9.59 -10.48 9.72
N THR A 151 9.47 -11.74 10.12
CA THR A 151 9.72 -12.17 11.50
C THR A 151 10.96 -13.05 11.54
N ALA A 152 11.55 -13.28 12.72
CA ALA A 152 12.72 -14.13 12.88
C ALA A 152 12.49 -15.61 12.44
N ARG A 153 11.29 -15.96 11.99
CA ARG A 153 10.94 -17.30 11.47
C ARG A 153 10.86 -17.35 9.95
N ASP A 154 10.84 -16.20 9.30
CA ASP A 154 10.78 -16.04 7.84
C ASP A 154 12.22 -16.03 7.26
#